data_856c1322cb8a5ede2f815c800e597019
#
_entry.id   856c1322cb8a5ede2f815c800e597019
#
_cell.length_a   1.000
_cell.length_b   1.000
_cell.length_c   1.000
_cell.angle_alpha   90.00
_cell.angle_beta   90.00
_cell.angle_gamma   90.00
#
_symmetry.space_group_name_H-M   'P 1'
#
loop_
_entity.id
_entity.type
_entity.pdbx_description
1 polymer ?
#
loop_
_entity_poly.entity_id
_entity_poly.type
_entity_poly.pdbx_seq_one_letter_code
_entity_poly.pdbx_strand_id
1 'polypeptide(L)'
;ATIGTILSSAVVAYGFARFEFRGRKLMFTAMLLSMMLPAQVLMIPQYLWYQKLNWVGSYMPLIIPYFFATQGFFVYLMSNFIEGIPRELDEAAKIDGCSYFGIFRLVIAPLMKPAVVTGSIFSFMWRWDDFLSALLYINKTAKYPVSLALKLFCDPGSSSDYGAMFAMATLSVLPAVVIFLFFQKYLVEGISTSGLKG
;
A
#
# COMPACT_ATOMS: atom_id res chain seq x y z
N ALA A 1 0.43 1.98 -8.34
CA ALA A 1 -0.25 1.86 -7.03
C ALA A 1 0.76 1.90 -5.89
N THR A 2 1.71 0.96 -5.78
CA THR A 2 2.68 0.87 -4.66
C THR A 2 3.41 2.19 -4.39
N ILE A 3 4.00 2.81 -5.40
CA ILE A 3 4.69 4.12 -5.26
C ILE A 3 3.74 5.18 -4.70
N GLY A 4 2.51 5.26 -5.25
CA GLY A 4 1.49 6.19 -4.76
C GLY A 4 1.12 5.95 -3.30
N THR A 5 0.87 4.68 -2.92
CA THR A 5 0.59 4.30 -1.54
C THR A 5 1.71 4.73 -0.59
N ILE A 6 2.95 4.43 -0.91
CA ILE A 6 4.09 4.72 -0.03
C ILE A 6 4.31 6.23 0.11
N LEU A 7 4.35 6.97 -1.00
CA LEU A 7 4.57 8.41 -0.96
C LEU A 7 3.47 9.14 -0.19
N SER A 8 2.20 8.86 -0.53
CA SER A 8 1.08 9.54 0.12
C SER A 8 0.97 9.17 1.61
N SER A 9 1.16 7.89 1.94
CA SER A 9 1.13 7.43 3.32
C SER A 9 2.27 8.01 4.16
N ALA A 10 3.49 8.15 3.60
CA ALA A 10 4.62 8.73 4.32
C ALA A 10 4.37 10.22 4.66
N VAL A 11 3.82 10.99 3.71
CA VAL A 11 3.49 12.40 3.96
C VAL A 11 2.39 12.54 5.01
N VAL A 12 1.32 11.76 4.92
CA VAL A 12 0.22 11.79 5.90
C VAL A 12 0.69 11.31 7.27
N ALA A 13 1.50 10.25 7.31
CA ALA A 13 2.07 9.71 8.53
C ALA A 13 2.98 10.74 9.23
N TYR A 14 3.79 11.48 8.48
CA TYR A 14 4.59 12.58 9.02
C TYR A 14 3.71 13.65 9.65
N GLY A 15 2.60 14.00 8.98
CA GLY A 15 1.60 14.92 9.53
C GLY A 15 1.03 14.44 10.87
N PHE A 16 0.64 13.18 10.96
CA PHE A 16 0.11 12.61 12.21
C PHE A 16 1.19 12.46 13.30
N ALA A 17 2.41 12.06 12.96
CA ALA A 17 3.44 11.78 13.95
C ALA A 17 4.10 13.05 14.54
N ARG A 18 4.23 14.13 13.76
CA ARG A 18 5.04 15.30 14.13
C ARG A 18 4.25 16.56 14.43
N PHE A 19 3.05 16.71 13.86
CA PHE A 19 2.27 17.93 14.06
C PHE A 19 1.14 17.72 15.07
N GLU A 20 0.93 18.76 15.88
CA GLU A 20 -0.23 18.88 16.75
C GLU A 20 -1.26 19.82 16.11
N PHE A 21 -2.45 19.29 15.80
CA PHE A 21 -3.55 20.08 15.25
C PHE A 21 -4.89 19.66 15.84
N ARG A 22 -5.85 20.56 15.79
CA ARG A 22 -7.20 20.28 16.30
C ARG A 22 -7.85 19.13 15.51
N GLY A 23 -8.30 18.09 16.20
CA GLY A 23 -8.92 16.93 15.57
C GLY A 23 -7.96 15.80 15.19
N ARG A 24 -6.63 15.93 15.43
CA ARG A 24 -5.64 14.87 15.14
C ARG A 24 -6.09 13.50 15.66
N LYS A 25 -6.45 13.42 16.95
CA LYS A 25 -6.87 12.16 17.58
C LYS A 25 -8.13 11.60 16.92
N LEU A 26 -9.12 12.45 16.64
CA LEU A 26 -10.36 12.03 15.98
C LEU A 26 -10.11 11.48 14.56
N MET A 27 -9.32 12.19 13.76
CA MET A 27 -8.97 11.77 12.39
C MET A 27 -8.16 10.48 12.39
N PHE A 28 -7.19 10.34 13.29
CA PHE A 28 -6.40 9.11 13.42
C PHE A 28 -7.27 7.93 13.86
N THR A 29 -8.14 8.13 14.85
CA THR A 29 -9.10 7.10 15.29
C THR A 29 -10.08 6.74 14.16
N ALA A 30 -10.61 7.71 13.42
CA ALA A 30 -11.48 7.44 12.28
C ALA A 30 -10.77 6.62 11.19
N MET A 31 -9.49 6.91 10.94
CA MET A 31 -8.65 6.13 10.03
C MET A 31 -8.52 4.67 10.53
N LEU A 32 -8.22 4.46 11.82
CA LEU A 32 -8.13 3.12 12.40
C LEU A 32 -9.47 2.37 12.32
N LEU A 33 -10.58 3.04 12.63
CA LEU A 33 -11.92 2.46 12.52
C LEU A 33 -12.25 2.09 11.07
N SER A 34 -11.81 2.89 10.09
CA SER A 34 -12.02 2.57 8.68
C SER A 34 -11.34 1.27 8.24
N MET A 35 -10.22 0.89 8.87
CA MET A 35 -9.54 -0.37 8.60
C MET A 35 -10.32 -1.60 9.08
N MET A 36 -11.26 -1.43 10.01
CA MET A 36 -12.13 -2.51 10.50
C MET A 36 -13.28 -2.81 9.54
N LEU A 37 -13.55 -1.92 8.59
CA LEU A 37 -14.59 -2.15 7.60
C LEU A 37 -14.13 -3.19 6.58
N PRO A 38 -14.92 -4.25 6.34
CA PRO A 38 -14.61 -5.22 5.29
C PRO A 38 -14.56 -4.53 3.93
N ALA A 39 -13.48 -4.75 3.17
CA ALA A 39 -13.33 -4.14 1.83
C ALA A 39 -14.51 -4.45 0.90
N GLN A 40 -15.12 -5.63 1.06
CA GLN A 40 -16.27 -6.09 0.28
C GLN A 40 -17.50 -5.17 0.43
N VAL A 41 -17.71 -4.60 1.62
CA VAL A 41 -18.81 -3.67 1.88
C VAL A 41 -18.66 -2.38 1.06
N LEU A 42 -17.41 -1.95 0.85
CA LEU A 42 -17.10 -0.73 0.12
C LEU A 42 -17.05 -0.94 -1.41
N MET A 43 -17.02 -2.17 -1.89
CA MET A 43 -16.85 -2.47 -3.33
C MET A 43 -17.98 -1.90 -4.19
N ILE A 44 -19.24 -2.04 -3.77
CA ILE A 44 -20.39 -1.54 -4.54
C ILE A 44 -20.41 0.00 -4.60
N PRO A 45 -20.31 0.74 -3.48
CA PRO A 45 -20.22 2.20 -3.51
C PRO A 45 -19.02 2.70 -4.34
N GLN A 46 -17.85 2.05 -4.22
CA GLN A 46 -16.66 2.43 -5.00
C GLN A 46 -16.87 2.19 -6.50
N TYR A 47 -17.48 1.06 -6.88
CA TYR A 47 -17.79 0.78 -8.27
C TYR A 47 -18.69 1.84 -8.88
N LEU A 48 -19.78 2.20 -8.21
CA LEU A 48 -20.73 3.24 -8.67
C LEU A 48 -20.02 4.59 -8.80
N TRP A 49 -19.13 4.91 -7.87
CA TRP A 49 -18.35 6.13 -7.94
C TRP A 49 -17.39 6.15 -9.13
N TYR A 50 -16.62 5.08 -9.33
CA TYR A 50 -15.69 4.98 -10.46
C TYR A 50 -16.41 4.88 -11.81
N GLN A 51 -17.63 4.31 -11.84
CA GLN A 51 -18.47 4.32 -13.03
C GLN A 51 -18.90 5.74 -13.41
N LYS A 52 -19.32 6.57 -12.44
CA LYS A 52 -19.64 8.00 -12.67
C LYS A 52 -18.44 8.78 -13.19
N LEU A 53 -17.24 8.42 -12.78
CA LEU A 53 -15.99 9.04 -13.26
C LEU A 53 -15.51 8.49 -14.61
N ASN A 54 -16.23 7.52 -15.21
CA ASN A 54 -15.82 6.80 -16.43
C ASN A 54 -14.44 6.09 -16.30
N TRP A 55 -14.10 5.65 -15.10
CA TRP A 55 -12.84 4.95 -14.81
C TRP A 55 -12.95 3.44 -15.00
N VAL A 56 -14.16 2.86 -14.94
CA VAL A 56 -14.38 1.43 -15.15
C VAL A 56 -13.98 1.04 -16.58
N GLY A 57 -13.32 -0.10 -16.74
CA GLY A 57 -12.70 -0.56 -18.00
C GLY A 57 -11.28 0.00 -18.23
N SER A 58 -10.71 0.70 -17.22
CA SER A 58 -9.34 1.23 -17.25
C SER A 58 -8.57 0.85 -15.99
N TYR A 59 -7.26 1.14 -15.96
CA TYR A 59 -6.43 0.95 -14.76
C TYR A 59 -6.57 2.08 -13.72
N MET A 60 -7.34 3.13 -13.99
CA MET A 60 -7.48 4.28 -13.10
C MET A 60 -7.96 3.90 -11.69
N PRO A 61 -9.01 3.06 -11.49
CA PRO A 61 -9.44 2.61 -10.18
C PRO A 61 -8.36 1.85 -9.40
N LEU A 62 -7.46 1.17 -10.13
CA LEU A 62 -6.39 0.36 -9.56
C LEU A 62 -5.11 1.15 -9.28
N ILE A 63 -5.04 2.42 -9.64
CA ILE A 63 -3.82 3.23 -9.51
C ILE A 63 -4.08 4.53 -8.78
N ILE A 64 -5.03 5.35 -9.23
CA ILE A 64 -5.20 6.73 -8.78
C ILE A 64 -5.54 6.85 -7.29
N PRO A 65 -6.47 6.06 -6.72
CA PRO A 65 -6.83 6.18 -5.30
C PRO A 65 -5.64 6.03 -4.36
N TYR A 66 -4.64 5.25 -4.75
CA TYR A 66 -3.47 4.98 -3.91
C TYR A 66 -2.50 6.16 -3.76
N PHE A 67 -2.67 7.21 -4.53
CA PHE A 67 -1.94 8.47 -4.35
C PHE A 67 -2.55 9.38 -3.27
N PHE A 68 -3.69 8.99 -2.68
CA PHE A 68 -4.43 9.79 -1.70
C PHE A 68 -4.46 9.15 -0.30
N ALA A 69 -3.46 8.33 0.04
CA ALA A 69 -3.34 7.66 1.34
C ALA A 69 -4.61 6.90 1.77
N THR A 70 -5.33 6.30 0.82
CA THR A 70 -6.60 5.60 1.06
C THR A 70 -6.46 4.32 1.88
N GLN A 71 -5.22 3.85 2.10
CA GLN A 71 -4.95 2.63 2.87
C GLN A 71 -4.37 2.98 4.24
N GLY A 72 -5.22 3.06 5.25
CA GLY A 72 -4.87 3.42 6.63
C GLY A 72 -3.74 2.58 7.22
N PHE A 73 -3.62 1.30 6.84
CA PHE A 73 -2.54 0.43 7.30
C PHE A 73 -1.15 1.02 7.06
N PHE A 74 -0.87 1.55 5.87
CA PHE A 74 0.45 2.11 5.57
C PHE A 74 0.70 3.43 6.29
N VAL A 75 -0.35 4.24 6.46
CA VAL A 75 -0.27 5.46 7.27
C VAL A 75 0.05 5.10 8.73
N TYR A 76 -0.65 4.12 9.28
CA TYR A 76 -0.41 3.63 10.65
C TYR A 76 1.01 3.07 10.83
N LEU A 77 1.45 2.18 9.93
CA LEU A 77 2.79 1.59 9.94
C LEU A 77 3.87 2.68 9.97
N MET A 78 3.75 3.66 9.08
CA MET A 78 4.72 4.75 8.96
C MET A 78 4.65 5.74 10.12
N SER A 79 3.44 6.04 10.64
CA SER A 79 3.27 6.91 11.81
C SER A 79 3.98 6.33 13.03
N ASN A 80 3.75 5.05 13.32
CA ASN A 80 4.41 4.38 14.45
C ASN A 80 5.93 4.37 14.31
N PHE A 81 6.43 4.18 13.09
CA PHE A 81 7.87 4.23 12.85
C PHE A 81 8.44 5.63 13.09
N ILE A 82 7.78 6.68 12.57
CA ILE A 82 8.19 8.08 12.76
C ILE A 82 8.12 8.46 14.24
N GLU A 83 7.10 8.02 14.98
CA GLU A 83 6.98 8.28 16.43
C GLU A 83 8.14 7.66 17.22
N GLY A 84 8.76 6.60 16.72
CA GLY A 84 9.96 5.99 17.28
C GLY A 84 11.26 6.77 17.04
N ILE A 85 11.27 7.72 16.10
CA ILE A 85 12.44 8.56 15.82
C ILE A 85 12.50 9.70 16.87
N PRO A 86 13.65 9.91 17.54
CA PRO A 86 13.81 10.98 18.55
C PRO A 86 13.45 12.36 17.98
N ARG A 87 12.70 13.17 18.74
CA ARG A 87 12.29 14.53 18.31
C ARG A 87 13.44 15.52 18.31
N GLU A 88 14.48 15.24 19.05
CA GLU A 88 15.73 16.05 19.14
C GLU A 88 16.36 16.22 17.76
N LEU A 89 16.21 15.25 16.85
CA LEU A 89 16.69 15.36 15.47
C LEU A 89 15.91 16.41 14.67
N ASP A 90 14.60 16.52 14.90
CA ASP A 90 13.76 17.53 14.27
C ASP A 90 14.12 18.94 14.81
N GLU A 91 14.40 19.04 16.11
CA GLU A 91 14.78 20.30 16.79
C GLU A 91 16.15 20.78 16.32
N ALA A 92 17.14 19.88 16.24
CA ALA A 92 18.45 20.19 15.69
C ALA A 92 18.35 20.71 14.25
N ALA A 93 17.59 20.01 13.40
CA ALA A 93 17.39 20.45 12.02
C ALA A 93 16.66 21.82 11.92
N LYS A 94 15.78 22.14 12.86
CA LYS A 94 15.15 23.49 12.92
C LYS A 94 16.15 24.57 13.30
N ILE A 95 17.06 24.30 14.25
CA ILE A 95 18.14 25.21 14.62
C ILE A 95 19.05 25.49 13.42
N ASP A 96 19.30 24.46 12.60
CA ASP A 96 20.05 24.56 11.34
C ASP A 96 19.27 25.27 10.21
N GLY A 97 18.06 25.77 10.49
CA GLY A 97 17.25 26.54 9.54
C GLY A 97 16.42 25.70 8.56
N CYS A 98 16.29 24.39 8.78
CA CYS A 98 15.46 23.53 7.93
C CYS A 98 13.97 23.87 8.08
N SER A 99 13.27 23.99 6.95
CA SER A 99 11.80 24.01 6.92
C SER A 99 11.22 22.65 7.29
N TYR A 100 9.94 22.57 7.65
CA TYR A 100 9.27 21.30 7.92
C TYR A 100 9.39 20.27 6.79
N PHE A 101 9.31 20.73 5.54
CA PHE A 101 9.55 19.88 4.40
C PHE A 101 11.02 19.44 4.28
N GLY A 102 11.95 20.34 4.63
CA GLY A 102 13.38 20.03 4.73
C GLY A 102 13.64 18.93 5.76
N ILE A 103 13.06 19.03 6.96
CA ILE A 103 13.16 18.01 8.02
C ILE A 103 12.60 16.68 7.53
N PHE A 104 11.42 16.68 6.90
CA PHE A 104 10.88 15.47 6.33
C PHE A 104 11.84 14.82 5.33
N ARG A 105 12.34 15.59 4.37
CA ARG A 105 13.16 15.07 3.27
C ARG A 105 14.57 14.65 3.71
N LEU A 106 15.21 15.43 4.58
CA LEU A 106 16.63 15.28 4.91
C LEU A 106 16.87 14.44 6.17
N VAL A 107 15.91 14.40 7.09
CA VAL A 107 16.03 13.69 8.37
C VAL A 107 15.10 12.48 8.41
N ILE A 108 13.78 12.72 8.33
CA ILE A 108 12.77 11.69 8.56
C ILE A 108 12.76 10.65 7.45
N ALA A 109 12.67 11.05 6.18
CA ALA A 109 12.57 10.13 5.04
C ALA A 109 13.77 9.17 4.92
N PRO A 110 15.04 9.60 5.12
CA PRO A 110 16.17 8.68 5.17
C PRO A 110 16.09 7.66 6.32
N LEU A 111 15.66 8.10 7.51
CA LEU A 111 15.50 7.22 8.67
C LEU A 111 14.34 6.25 8.52
N MET A 112 13.31 6.63 7.77
CA MET A 112 12.15 5.77 7.47
C MET A 112 12.43 4.65 6.46
N LYS A 113 13.63 4.54 5.89
CA LYS A 113 13.92 3.51 4.87
C LYS A 113 13.43 2.10 5.23
N PRO A 114 13.61 1.57 6.46
CA PRO A 114 13.11 0.25 6.82
C PRO A 114 11.58 0.15 6.69
N ALA A 115 10.84 1.13 7.19
CA ALA A 115 9.38 1.17 7.09
C ALA A 115 8.90 1.31 5.64
N VAL A 116 9.59 2.12 4.83
CA VAL A 116 9.31 2.30 3.40
C VAL A 116 9.53 0.99 2.64
N VAL A 117 10.62 0.28 2.91
CA VAL A 117 10.90 -1.01 2.26
C VAL A 117 9.84 -2.04 2.67
N THR A 118 9.57 -2.20 3.96
CA THR A 118 8.54 -3.12 4.47
C THR A 118 7.17 -2.80 3.89
N GLY A 119 6.76 -1.53 3.92
CA GLY A 119 5.50 -1.09 3.34
C GLY A 119 5.43 -1.32 1.82
N SER A 120 6.53 -1.12 1.11
CA SER A 120 6.61 -1.38 -0.34
C SER A 120 6.40 -2.83 -0.68
N ILE A 121 6.98 -3.74 0.11
CA ILE A 121 6.81 -5.19 -0.06
C ILE A 121 5.35 -5.57 0.14
N PHE A 122 4.74 -5.17 1.27
CA PHE A 122 3.33 -5.46 1.54
C PHE A 122 2.41 -4.86 0.48
N SER A 123 2.63 -3.59 0.11
CA SER A 123 1.82 -2.94 -0.92
C SER A 123 1.95 -3.63 -2.28
N PHE A 124 3.16 -4.06 -2.65
CA PHE A 124 3.37 -4.80 -3.88
C PHE A 124 2.64 -6.17 -3.84
N MET A 125 2.84 -6.95 -2.78
CA MET A 125 2.21 -8.27 -2.63
C MET A 125 0.69 -8.18 -2.70
N TRP A 126 0.09 -7.24 -1.96
CA TRP A 126 -1.36 -7.06 -1.99
C TRP A 126 -1.89 -6.64 -3.37
N ARG A 127 -1.11 -5.88 -4.15
CA ARG A 127 -1.50 -5.50 -5.52
C ARG A 127 -1.25 -6.60 -6.53
N TRP A 128 -0.21 -7.39 -6.31
CA TRP A 128 0.11 -8.52 -7.18
C TRP A 128 -0.98 -9.60 -7.14
N ASP A 129 -1.50 -9.86 -5.95
CA ASP A 129 -2.52 -10.89 -5.70
C ASP A 129 -3.97 -10.35 -5.85
N ASP A 130 -4.15 -9.07 -6.18
CA ASP A 130 -5.48 -8.45 -6.23
C ASP A 130 -6.29 -8.92 -7.43
N PHE A 131 -7.02 -10.00 -7.21
CA PHE A 131 -7.94 -10.59 -8.19
C PHE A 131 -9.28 -9.85 -8.24
N LEU A 132 -9.87 -9.53 -7.07
CA LEU A 132 -11.23 -9.02 -6.96
C LEU A 132 -11.38 -7.62 -7.55
N SER A 133 -10.47 -6.71 -7.25
CA SER A 133 -10.51 -5.36 -7.82
C SER A 133 -10.28 -5.40 -9.33
N ALA A 134 -9.36 -6.26 -9.80
CA ALA A 134 -9.14 -6.45 -11.23
C ALA A 134 -10.38 -6.98 -11.94
N LEU A 135 -11.05 -7.99 -11.36
CA LEU A 135 -12.28 -8.57 -11.89
C LEU A 135 -13.41 -7.52 -11.96
N LEU A 136 -13.50 -6.67 -10.96
CA LEU A 136 -14.56 -5.66 -10.85
C LEU A 136 -14.37 -4.50 -11.83
N TYR A 137 -13.13 -4.04 -12.02
CA TYR A 137 -12.88 -2.80 -12.76
C TYR A 137 -12.34 -2.99 -14.17
N ILE A 138 -11.79 -4.17 -14.51
CA ILE A 138 -11.24 -4.45 -15.85
C ILE A 138 -12.18 -5.36 -16.63
N ASN A 139 -12.72 -4.87 -17.73
CA ASN A 139 -13.68 -5.60 -18.57
C ASN A 139 -13.12 -6.06 -19.92
N LYS A 140 -11.83 -5.79 -20.20
CA LYS A 140 -11.15 -6.22 -21.43
C LYS A 140 -10.05 -7.22 -21.12
N THR A 141 -10.12 -8.42 -21.72
CA THR A 141 -9.14 -9.52 -21.51
C THR A 141 -7.70 -9.09 -21.80
N ALA A 142 -7.49 -8.25 -22.82
CA ALA A 142 -6.17 -7.70 -23.15
C ALA A 142 -5.56 -6.82 -22.05
N LYS A 143 -6.34 -6.43 -21.03
CA LYS A 143 -5.90 -5.61 -19.89
C LYS A 143 -5.85 -6.40 -18.58
N TYR A 144 -6.06 -7.71 -18.60
CA TYR A 144 -6.08 -8.50 -17.37
C TYR A 144 -4.69 -8.55 -16.74
N PRO A 145 -4.54 -8.19 -15.45
CA PRO A 145 -3.35 -8.54 -14.69
C PRO A 145 -3.24 -10.06 -14.53
N VAL A 146 -2.05 -10.54 -14.15
CA VAL A 146 -1.75 -11.98 -14.06
C VAL A 146 -2.74 -12.71 -13.15
N SER A 147 -3.08 -12.13 -11.99
CA SER A 147 -4.05 -12.69 -11.04
C SER A 147 -5.42 -12.98 -11.67
N LEU A 148 -5.89 -12.10 -12.58
CA LEU A 148 -7.16 -12.27 -13.27
C LEU A 148 -7.02 -13.13 -14.54
N ALA A 149 -5.89 -13.04 -15.23
CA ALA A 149 -5.63 -13.78 -16.47
C ALA A 149 -5.62 -15.31 -16.25
N LEU A 150 -5.14 -15.77 -15.10
CA LEU A 150 -5.16 -17.19 -14.70
C LEU A 150 -6.58 -17.80 -14.78
N LYS A 151 -7.62 -16.99 -14.51
CA LYS A 151 -9.00 -17.45 -14.62
C LYS A 151 -9.38 -17.91 -16.04
N LEU A 152 -8.77 -17.33 -17.08
CA LEU A 152 -9.08 -17.68 -18.48
C LEU A 152 -8.72 -19.12 -18.81
N PHE A 153 -7.75 -19.71 -18.10
CA PHE A 153 -7.35 -21.11 -18.30
C PHE A 153 -8.21 -22.12 -17.52
N CYS A 154 -9.11 -21.63 -16.66
CA CYS A 154 -9.98 -22.44 -15.79
C CYS A 154 -11.45 -22.39 -16.24
N ASP A 155 -11.75 -22.00 -17.46
CA ASP A 155 -13.14 -21.88 -17.92
C ASP A 155 -13.75 -23.28 -18.13
N PRO A 156 -14.81 -23.64 -17.36
CA PRO A 156 -15.47 -24.96 -17.51
C PRO A 156 -16.14 -25.17 -18.85
N GLY A 157 -16.33 -24.12 -19.65
CA GLY A 157 -17.00 -24.17 -20.96
C GLY A 157 -16.05 -24.37 -22.15
N SER A 158 -14.75 -24.34 -21.94
CA SER A 158 -13.72 -24.59 -22.94
C SER A 158 -12.86 -25.79 -22.52
N SER A 159 -12.11 -26.38 -23.46
CA SER A 159 -11.09 -27.37 -23.11
C SER A 159 -10.03 -26.69 -22.23
N SER A 160 -10.13 -26.87 -20.90
CA SER A 160 -9.20 -26.30 -19.94
C SER A 160 -7.79 -26.80 -20.24
N ASP A 161 -6.89 -25.86 -20.57
CA ASP A 161 -5.45 -26.16 -20.70
C ASP A 161 -4.79 -26.09 -19.33
N TYR A 162 -4.89 -27.20 -18.59
CA TYR A 162 -4.27 -27.30 -17.26
C TYR A 162 -2.75 -27.16 -17.31
N GLY A 163 -2.10 -27.56 -18.44
CA GLY A 163 -0.67 -27.39 -18.61
C GLY A 163 -0.29 -25.92 -18.64
N ALA A 164 -0.95 -25.12 -19.47
CA ALA A 164 -0.77 -23.68 -19.55
C ALA A 164 -1.13 -22.99 -18.22
N MET A 165 -2.20 -23.44 -17.56
CA MET A 165 -2.61 -22.92 -16.25
C MET A 165 -1.52 -23.12 -15.18
N PHE A 166 -0.98 -24.32 -15.05
CA PHE A 166 0.07 -24.61 -14.07
C PHE A 166 1.37 -23.86 -14.40
N ALA A 167 1.73 -23.74 -15.68
CA ALA A 167 2.89 -22.95 -16.10
C ALA A 167 2.73 -21.48 -15.72
N MET A 168 1.57 -20.88 -16.04
CA MET A 168 1.26 -19.48 -15.68
C MET A 168 1.21 -19.28 -14.16
N ALA A 169 0.59 -20.20 -13.40
CA ALA A 169 0.55 -20.15 -11.94
C ALA A 169 1.96 -20.16 -11.35
N THR A 170 2.82 -21.06 -11.83
CA THR A 170 4.22 -21.13 -11.40
C THR A 170 4.96 -19.84 -11.70
N LEU A 171 4.83 -19.30 -12.92
CA LEU A 171 5.45 -18.03 -13.29
C LEU A 171 4.92 -16.84 -12.47
N SER A 172 3.64 -16.87 -12.09
CA SER A 172 3.03 -15.80 -11.28
C SER A 172 3.56 -15.74 -9.86
N VAL A 173 4.06 -16.84 -9.31
CA VAL A 173 4.66 -16.89 -7.97
C VAL A 173 6.10 -16.34 -7.96
N LEU A 174 6.82 -16.42 -9.09
CA LEU A 174 8.23 -16.03 -9.15
C LEU A 174 8.52 -14.59 -8.67
N PRO A 175 7.77 -13.54 -9.08
CA PRO A 175 8.04 -12.18 -8.59
C PRO A 175 7.89 -12.05 -7.08
N ALA A 176 6.90 -12.73 -6.48
CA ALA A 176 6.69 -12.74 -5.05
C ALA A 176 7.86 -13.40 -4.31
N VAL A 177 8.31 -14.58 -4.79
CA VAL A 177 9.45 -15.29 -4.23
C VAL A 177 10.72 -14.47 -4.36
N VAL A 178 10.98 -13.89 -5.53
CA VAL A 178 12.17 -13.04 -5.77
C VAL A 178 12.18 -11.86 -4.79
N ILE A 179 11.09 -11.14 -4.67
CA ILE A 179 10.99 -10.01 -3.72
C ILE A 179 11.21 -10.49 -2.29
N PHE A 180 10.58 -11.59 -1.88
CA PHE A 180 10.77 -12.15 -0.55
C PHE A 180 12.23 -12.48 -0.27
N LEU A 181 12.92 -13.19 -1.16
CA LEU A 181 14.32 -13.60 -0.98
C LEU A 181 15.26 -12.40 -0.85
N PHE A 182 15.05 -11.34 -1.63
CA PHE A 182 15.90 -10.14 -1.56
C PHE A 182 15.63 -9.27 -0.33
N PHE A 183 14.39 -9.24 0.14
CA PHE A 183 13.97 -8.27 1.15
C PHE A 183 13.57 -8.87 2.50
N GLN A 184 13.62 -10.20 2.70
CA GLN A 184 13.24 -10.89 3.94
C GLN A 184 13.88 -10.31 5.21
N LYS A 185 15.14 -9.85 5.14
CA LYS A 185 15.83 -9.22 6.27
C LYS A 185 15.11 -7.94 6.77
N TYR A 186 14.57 -7.14 5.86
CA TYR A 186 13.85 -5.92 6.23
C TYR A 186 12.48 -6.20 6.83
N LEU A 187 11.84 -7.33 6.47
CA LEU A 187 10.59 -7.78 7.10
C LEU A 187 10.82 -8.11 8.57
N VAL A 188 11.92 -8.81 8.89
CA VAL A 188 12.25 -9.16 10.28
C VAL A 188 12.61 -7.91 11.09
N GLU A 189 13.43 -7.01 10.57
CA GLU A 189 13.83 -5.77 11.23
C GLU A 189 12.63 -4.81 11.43
N GLY A 190 11.74 -4.68 10.44
CA GLY A 190 10.57 -3.81 10.52
C GLY A 190 9.52 -4.27 11.53
N ILE A 191 9.41 -5.58 11.79
CA ILE A 191 8.49 -6.14 12.78
C ILE A 191 9.10 -6.08 14.18
N SER A 192 10.40 -6.31 14.32
CA SER A 192 11.08 -6.34 15.63
C SER A 192 11.12 -4.97 16.32
N THR A 193 11.20 -3.88 15.57
CA THR A 193 11.17 -2.52 16.15
C THR A 193 9.79 -2.13 16.71
N SER A 194 8.72 -2.79 16.28
CA SER A 194 7.37 -2.59 16.83
C SER A 194 7.08 -3.45 18.05
N GLY A 195 7.84 -4.54 18.27
CA GLY A 195 7.63 -5.51 19.36
C GLY A 195 8.41 -5.25 20.65
N LEU A 196 9.36 -4.33 20.67
CA LEU A 196 10.25 -4.08 21.82
C LEU A 196 9.77 -2.97 22.78
N LYS A 197 8.49 -2.56 22.68
CA LYS A 197 7.84 -1.69 23.68
C LYS A 197 6.81 -2.51 24.46
N GLY A 198 7.30 -3.49 25.21
CA GLY A 198 6.62 -4.16 26.30
C GLY A 198 7.45 -4.01 27.55
#